data_1d74d4d65f2bbec1e438a81eee79e76c
#
_entry.id   1d74d4d65f2bbec1e438a81eee79e76c
#
_cell.length_a   1.000
_cell.length_b   1.000
_cell.length_c   1.000
_cell.angle_alpha   90.00
_cell.angle_beta   90.00
_cell.angle_gamma   90.00
#
_symmetry.space_group_name_H-M   'P 1'
#
loop_
_entity.id
_entity.type
_entity.pdbx_description
1 polymer ?
#
loop_
_entity_poly.entity_id
_entity_poly.type
_entity_poly.pdbx_seq_one_letter_code
_entity_poly.pdbx_strand_id
1 'polypeptide(L)'
;MQKILNCHYLEGDSLHPQSNVDKMAAGHPLDDDDRWPWLRLIRNHLTEQAKEVYDLDVTSSNRAVVVTCSSLKKVYRDILREVPAELGTVIFVYLKGTHELLLQRIQGRVGHFMPPSMLQSQLDTLEEPDEKQEKTIIASIIPLPDVEAKIIVEDAVKRGYLPSTCL
;
A
#
# COMPACT_ATOMS: atom_id res chain seq x y z
N MET A 1 -8.20 -7.55 -2.47
CA MET A 1 -8.60 -6.33 -3.23
C MET A 1 -8.41 -6.49 -4.73
N GLN A 2 -7.22 -6.79 -5.25
CA GLN A 2 -6.98 -6.95 -6.70
C GLN A 2 -8.02 -7.82 -7.40
N LYS A 3 -8.31 -9.02 -6.87
CA LYS A 3 -9.31 -9.94 -7.46
C LYS A 3 -10.74 -9.39 -7.41
N ILE A 4 -11.09 -8.64 -6.35
CA ILE A 4 -12.43 -8.05 -6.19
C ILE A 4 -12.61 -6.91 -7.18
N LEU A 5 -11.60 -6.05 -7.30
CA LEU A 5 -11.61 -4.88 -8.18
C LEU A 5 -11.26 -5.24 -9.64
N ASN A 6 -10.77 -6.46 -9.89
CA ASN A 6 -10.25 -6.89 -11.19
C ASN A 6 -9.31 -5.84 -11.82
N CYS A 7 -8.30 -5.41 -11.08
CA CYS A 7 -7.45 -4.27 -11.41
C CYS A 7 -5.96 -4.63 -11.40
N HIS A 8 -5.11 -3.70 -11.85
CA HIS A 8 -3.67 -3.84 -11.77
C HIS A 8 -3.19 -3.90 -10.32
N TYR A 9 -2.16 -4.71 -10.08
CA TYR A 9 -1.51 -4.85 -8.77
C TYR A 9 -0.01 -4.70 -8.91
N LEU A 10 0.57 -3.90 -8.03
CA LEU A 10 2.01 -3.71 -7.90
C LEU A 10 2.46 -4.07 -6.48
N GLU A 11 3.38 -5.01 -6.37
CA GLU A 11 4.09 -5.29 -5.12
C GLU A 11 5.24 -4.29 -4.96
N GLY A 12 5.10 -3.32 -4.08
CA GLY A 12 6.10 -2.27 -3.88
C GLY A 12 7.46 -2.80 -3.43
N ASP A 13 7.47 -3.87 -2.65
CA ASP A 13 8.71 -4.49 -2.18
C ASP A 13 9.57 -5.05 -3.33
N SER A 14 8.95 -5.46 -4.44
CA SER A 14 9.67 -5.93 -5.63
C SER A 14 10.50 -4.84 -6.33
N LEU A 15 10.24 -3.58 -6.02
CA LEU A 15 10.92 -2.42 -6.59
C LEU A 15 12.11 -1.92 -5.75
N HIS A 16 12.39 -2.56 -4.62
CA HIS A 16 13.59 -2.20 -3.86
C HIS A 16 14.85 -2.47 -4.65
N PRO A 17 15.81 -1.53 -4.68
CA PRO A 17 17.14 -1.83 -5.22
C PRO A 17 17.80 -2.94 -4.39
N GLN A 18 18.69 -3.71 -5.02
CA GLN A 18 19.33 -4.87 -4.36
C GLN A 18 20.05 -4.47 -3.06
N SER A 19 20.67 -3.28 -3.01
CA SER A 19 21.30 -2.75 -1.79
C SER A 19 20.35 -2.66 -0.61
N ASN A 20 19.08 -2.26 -0.85
CA ASN A 20 18.07 -2.20 0.21
C ASN A 20 17.64 -3.59 0.66
N VAL A 21 17.49 -4.52 -0.30
CA VAL A 21 17.16 -5.92 0.01
C VAL A 21 18.26 -6.54 0.87
N ASP A 22 19.54 -6.36 0.50
CA ASP A 22 20.70 -6.88 1.22
C ASP A 22 20.78 -6.27 2.64
N LYS A 23 20.55 -4.95 2.77
CA LYS A 23 20.55 -4.23 4.04
C LYS A 23 19.46 -4.79 4.99
N MET A 24 18.24 -4.99 4.48
CA MET A 24 17.14 -5.57 5.26
C MET A 24 17.36 -7.04 5.59
N ALA A 25 17.87 -7.84 4.65
CA ALA A 25 18.20 -9.25 4.89
C ALA A 25 19.28 -9.44 5.97
N ALA A 26 20.21 -8.47 6.09
CA ALA A 26 21.21 -8.42 7.16
C ALA A 26 20.63 -7.92 8.50
N GLY A 27 19.33 -7.61 8.58
CA GLY A 27 18.67 -7.14 9.81
C GLY A 27 18.86 -5.64 10.07
N HIS A 28 19.31 -4.87 9.10
CA HIS A 28 19.49 -3.42 9.23
C HIS A 28 18.29 -2.67 8.67
N PRO A 29 17.64 -1.78 9.46
CA PRO A 29 16.55 -0.97 8.97
C PRO A 29 17.01 0.00 7.86
N LEU A 30 16.12 0.24 6.90
CA LEU A 30 16.30 1.30 5.93
C LEU A 30 16.11 2.66 6.60
N ASP A 31 16.94 3.62 6.23
CA ASP A 31 16.75 5.03 6.56
C ASP A 31 15.96 5.78 5.47
N ASP A 32 15.83 7.08 5.63
CA ASP A 32 15.08 7.92 4.70
C ASP A 32 15.76 7.98 3.32
N ASP A 33 17.10 8.05 3.29
CA ASP A 33 17.86 8.13 2.04
C ASP A 33 17.74 6.85 1.20
N ASP A 34 17.67 5.69 1.86
CA ASP A 34 17.37 4.40 1.19
C ASP A 34 15.97 4.39 0.56
N ARG A 35 15.01 5.07 1.20
CA ARG A 35 13.59 5.01 0.81
C ARG A 35 13.21 6.02 -0.27
N TRP A 36 13.83 7.20 -0.34
CA TRP A 36 13.44 8.22 -1.30
C TRP A 36 13.47 7.75 -2.76
N PRO A 37 14.52 7.08 -3.25
CA PRO A 37 14.55 6.57 -4.63
C PRO A 37 13.47 5.52 -4.89
N TRP A 38 13.26 4.60 -3.93
CA TRP A 38 12.28 3.54 -4.02
C TRP A 38 10.83 4.08 -4.04
N LEU A 39 10.49 5.05 -3.18
CA LEU A 39 9.17 5.69 -3.16
C LEU A 39 8.86 6.43 -4.47
N ARG A 40 9.86 7.13 -5.03
CA ARG A 40 9.71 7.77 -6.34
C ARG A 40 9.50 6.75 -7.45
N LEU A 41 10.17 5.61 -7.39
CA LEU A 41 9.98 4.52 -8.34
C LEU A 41 8.55 3.97 -8.27
N ILE A 42 8.05 3.69 -7.07
CA ILE A 42 6.64 3.28 -6.87
C ILE A 42 5.69 4.34 -7.44
N ARG A 43 5.89 5.63 -7.12
CA ARG A 43 5.06 6.72 -7.64
C ARG A 43 5.07 6.78 -9.17
N ASN A 44 6.22 6.58 -9.80
CA ASN A 44 6.33 6.57 -11.25
C ASN A 44 5.54 5.41 -11.86
N HIS A 45 5.70 4.20 -11.35
CA HIS A 45 4.90 3.03 -11.78
C HIS A 45 3.40 3.24 -11.56
N LEU A 46 3.00 3.82 -10.41
CA LEU A 46 1.61 4.19 -10.18
C LEU A 46 1.09 5.15 -11.24
N THR A 47 1.89 6.16 -11.60
CA THR A 47 1.52 7.15 -12.63
C THR A 47 1.38 6.51 -14.01
N GLU A 48 2.29 5.61 -14.39
CA GLU A 48 2.24 4.87 -15.65
C GLU A 48 1.00 3.98 -15.72
N GLN A 49 0.75 3.18 -14.69
CA GLN A 49 -0.42 2.31 -14.60
C GLN A 49 -1.74 3.12 -14.58
N ALA A 50 -1.76 4.26 -13.88
CA ALA A 50 -2.93 5.13 -13.86
C ALA A 50 -3.23 5.73 -15.25
N LYS A 51 -2.21 6.07 -16.05
CA LYS A 51 -2.38 6.50 -17.45
C LYS A 51 -2.98 5.38 -18.30
N GLU A 52 -2.43 4.17 -18.21
CA GLU A 52 -2.96 3.02 -18.95
C GLU A 52 -4.44 2.79 -18.63
N VAL A 53 -4.80 2.84 -17.33
CA VAL A 53 -6.19 2.68 -16.89
C VAL A 53 -7.08 3.85 -17.30
N TYR A 54 -6.54 5.07 -17.34
CA TYR A 54 -7.26 6.28 -17.77
C TYR A 54 -7.60 6.24 -19.26
N ASP A 55 -6.70 5.73 -20.08
CA ASP A 55 -6.86 5.63 -21.54
C ASP A 55 -7.79 4.48 -21.96
N LEU A 56 -8.12 3.56 -21.03
CA LEU A 56 -9.14 2.54 -21.28
C LEU A 56 -10.53 3.15 -21.38
N ASP A 57 -11.40 2.55 -22.23
CA ASP A 57 -12.76 3.04 -22.45
C ASP A 57 -13.53 3.28 -21.14
N VAL A 58 -14.24 4.40 -21.08
CA VAL A 58 -14.98 4.92 -19.91
C VAL A 58 -15.98 3.92 -19.31
N THR A 59 -16.38 2.91 -20.08
CA THR A 59 -17.30 1.83 -19.67
C THR A 59 -16.64 0.75 -18.79
N SER A 60 -15.32 0.75 -18.69
CA SER A 60 -14.60 -0.22 -17.85
C SER A 60 -14.76 0.11 -16.36
N SER A 61 -15.36 -0.82 -15.61
CA SER A 61 -15.49 -0.72 -14.13
C SER A 61 -14.13 -0.79 -13.40
N ASN A 62 -13.03 -1.06 -14.11
CA ASN A 62 -11.74 -1.46 -13.56
C ASN A 62 -10.72 -0.31 -13.48
N ARG A 63 -11.15 0.88 -13.08
CA ARG A 63 -10.32 2.08 -13.00
C ARG A 63 -9.57 2.20 -11.67
N ALA A 64 -8.95 1.14 -11.23
CA ALA A 64 -8.14 1.17 -10.02
C ALA A 64 -6.77 0.53 -10.25
N VAL A 65 -5.79 0.97 -9.47
CA VAL A 65 -4.48 0.32 -9.32
C VAL A 65 -4.28 0.07 -7.84
N VAL A 66 -3.94 -1.15 -7.47
CA VAL A 66 -3.63 -1.53 -6.09
C VAL A 66 -2.13 -1.68 -5.93
N VAL A 67 -1.55 -1.00 -4.95
CA VAL A 67 -0.13 -1.11 -4.62
C VAL A 67 0.02 -1.49 -3.15
N THR A 68 0.93 -2.40 -2.84
CA THR A 68 1.41 -2.62 -1.48
C THR A 68 2.69 -1.82 -1.25
N CYS A 69 2.75 -1.11 -0.13
CA CYS A 69 3.92 -0.33 0.27
C CYS A 69 3.88 -0.09 1.77
N SER A 70 5.01 -0.14 2.44
CA SER A 70 5.09 0.15 3.88
C SER A 70 4.74 1.59 4.24
N SER A 71 5.01 2.57 3.39
CA SER A 71 4.64 4.01 3.45
C SER A 71 4.47 4.59 4.87
N LEU A 72 5.43 4.26 5.77
CA LEU A 72 5.34 4.41 7.22
C LEU A 72 5.16 5.86 7.68
N LYS A 73 5.89 6.80 7.10
CA LYS A 73 5.82 8.21 7.46
C LYS A 73 4.83 8.98 6.57
N LYS A 74 4.27 10.06 7.10
CA LYS A 74 3.42 10.95 6.30
C LYS A 74 4.14 11.47 5.06
N VAL A 75 5.39 11.88 5.18
CA VAL A 75 6.20 12.38 4.06
C VAL A 75 6.40 11.32 2.95
N TYR A 76 6.42 10.02 3.29
CA TYR A 76 6.47 8.95 2.28
C TYR A 76 5.15 8.85 1.54
N ARG A 77 4.04 8.95 2.26
CA ARG A 77 2.69 8.96 1.68
C ARG A 77 2.46 10.19 0.79
N ASP A 78 3.04 11.34 1.17
CA ASP A 78 2.96 12.57 0.37
C ASP A 78 3.64 12.39 -1.00
N ILE A 79 4.82 11.72 -1.08
CA ILE A 79 5.47 11.37 -2.36
C ILE A 79 4.55 10.49 -3.23
N LEU A 80 3.89 9.50 -2.64
CA LEU A 80 2.99 8.63 -3.40
C LEU A 80 1.74 9.37 -3.89
N ARG A 81 1.33 10.47 -3.21
CA ARG A 81 0.23 11.34 -3.65
C ARG A 81 0.57 12.28 -4.81
N GLU A 82 1.83 12.39 -5.20
CA GLU A 82 2.25 13.20 -6.35
C GLU A 82 1.81 12.63 -7.70
N VAL A 83 1.01 11.57 -7.73
CA VAL A 83 0.32 11.11 -8.94
C VAL A 83 -0.57 12.26 -9.44
N PRO A 84 -0.52 12.62 -10.74
CA PRO A 84 -1.32 13.70 -11.30
C PRO A 84 -2.81 13.53 -11.01
N ALA A 85 -3.48 14.58 -10.51
CA ALA A 85 -4.86 14.53 -10.04
C ALA A 85 -5.86 14.18 -11.16
N GLU A 86 -5.53 14.49 -12.41
CA GLU A 86 -6.31 14.14 -13.61
C GLU A 86 -6.35 12.63 -13.87
N LEU A 87 -5.35 11.89 -13.39
CA LEU A 87 -5.29 10.43 -13.52
C LEU A 87 -6.03 9.70 -12.40
N GLY A 88 -6.24 10.38 -11.27
CA GLY A 88 -6.97 9.79 -10.15
C GLY A 88 -6.56 10.32 -8.78
N THR A 89 -7.05 9.65 -7.76
CA THR A 89 -6.74 9.97 -6.36
C THR A 89 -6.09 8.78 -5.66
N VAL A 90 -5.00 9.02 -4.96
CA VAL A 90 -4.36 8.01 -4.10
C VAL A 90 -5.08 7.93 -2.77
N ILE A 91 -5.59 6.75 -2.46
CA ILE A 91 -6.24 6.42 -1.19
C ILE A 91 -5.35 5.42 -0.45
N PHE A 92 -5.03 5.71 0.80
CA PHE A 92 -4.29 4.77 1.62
C PHE A 92 -5.23 3.83 2.36
N VAL A 93 -4.83 2.58 2.47
CA VAL A 93 -5.47 1.60 3.35
C VAL A 93 -4.45 1.22 4.42
N TYR A 94 -4.66 1.72 5.63
CA TYR A 94 -3.82 1.38 6.77
C TYR A 94 -4.33 0.12 7.44
N LEU A 95 -3.57 -0.96 7.33
CA LEU A 95 -3.88 -2.26 7.91
C LEU A 95 -3.41 -2.30 9.37
N LYS A 96 -4.31 -1.97 10.29
CA LYS A 96 -4.02 -1.84 11.73
C LYS A 96 -4.19 -3.17 12.46
N GLY A 97 -3.16 -3.53 13.25
CA GLY A 97 -3.19 -4.72 14.12
C GLY A 97 -2.33 -4.53 15.37
N THR A 98 -2.52 -5.43 16.36
CA THR A 98 -1.62 -5.46 17.52
C THR A 98 -0.24 -5.98 17.13
N HIS A 99 0.79 -5.63 17.93
CA HIS A 99 2.15 -6.11 17.72
C HIS A 99 2.19 -7.65 17.60
N GLU A 100 1.48 -8.36 18.48
CA GLU A 100 1.46 -9.83 18.51
C GLU A 100 0.88 -10.41 17.22
N LEU A 101 -0.24 -9.84 16.72
CA LEU A 101 -0.87 -10.30 15.50
C LEU A 101 -0.03 -10.01 14.27
N LEU A 102 0.61 -8.84 14.21
CA LEU A 102 1.56 -8.48 13.16
C LEU A 102 2.76 -9.44 13.15
N LEU A 103 3.34 -9.70 14.31
CA LEU A 103 4.46 -10.63 14.46
C LEU A 103 4.09 -12.04 14.01
N GLN A 104 2.92 -12.54 14.44
CA GLN A 104 2.42 -13.85 14.03
C GLN A 104 2.28 -13.95 12.50
N ARG A 105 1.74 -12.91 11.86
CA ARG A 105 1.56 -12.89 10.41
C ARG A 105 2.88 -12.83 9.65
N ILE A 106 3.85 -12.04 10.14
CA ILE A 106 5.19 -11.96 9.55
C ILE A 106 5.90 -13.30 9.65
N GLN A 107 5.84 -13.96 10.82
CA GLN A 107 6.45 -15.29 11.02
C GLN A 107 5.84 -16.37 10.11
N GLY A 108 4.56 -16.23 9.75
CA GLY A 108 3.87 -17.13 8.83
C GLY A 108 4.21 -16.93 7.35
N ARG A 109 4.93 -15.85 6.99
CA ARG A 109 5.34 -15.59 5.59
C ARG A 109 6.53 -16.45 5.21
N VAL A 110 6.37 -17.25 4.15
CA VAL A 110 7.46 -18.06 3.59
C VAL A 110 8.15 -17.28 2.46
N GLY A 111 9.49 -17.24 2.49
CA GLY A 111 10.29 -16.64 1.40
C GLY A 111 10.36 -15.11 1.39
N HIS A 112 10.00 -14.43 2.48
CA HIS A 112 10.14 -12.98 2.59
C HIS A 112 11.53 -12.60 3.12
N PHE A 113 12.17 -11.59 2.51
CA PHE A 113 13.54 -11.18 2.83
C PHE A 113 13.67 -10.44 4.17
N MET A 114 12.58 -9.86 4.69
CA MET A 114 12.60 -9.09 5.94
C MET A 114 12.40 -10.00 7.16
N PRO A 115 13.37 -10.05 8.09
CA PRO A 115 13.23 -10.86 9.31
C PRO A 115 12.21 -10.26 10.30
N PRO A 116 11.52 -11.10 11.09
CA PRO A 116 10.56 -10.65 12.11
C PRO A 116 11.11 -9.64 13.13
N SER A 117 12.43 -9.68 13.40
CA SER A 117 13.11 -8.74 14.31
C SER A 117 13.02 -7.29 13.85
N MET A 118 12.73 -7.04 12.57
CA MET A 118 12.57 -5.68 12.04
C MET A 118 11.19 -5.06 12.28
N LEU A 119 10.21 -5.83 12.77
CA LEU A 119 8.87 -5.31 13.03
C LEU A 119 8.90 -4.09 13.97
N GLN A 120 9.66 -4.18 15.08
CA GLN A 120 9.71 -3.09 16.05
C GLN A 120 10.24 -1.80 15.43
N SER A 121 11.31 -1.85 14.65
CA SER A 121 11.85 -0.65 13.97
C SER A 121 10.87 -0.02 12.99
N GLN A 122 10.01 -0.81 12.36
CA GLN A 122 8.94 -0.29 11.50
C GLN A 122 7.82 0.38 12.30
N LEU A 123 7.43 -0.22 13.43
CA LEU A 123 6.43 0.38 14.32
C LEU A 123 6.94 1.68 14.95
N ASP A 124 8.22 1.74 15.32
CA ASP A 124 8.86 2.96 15.85
C ASP A 124 8.94 4.08 14.79
N THR A 125 9.00 3.71 13.50
CA THR A 125 9.05 4.65 12.38
C THR A 125 7.66 5.07 11.93
N LEU A 126 6.62 4.31 12.27
CA LEU A 126 5.27 4.52 11.79
C LEU A 126 4.64 5.79 12.34
N GLU A 127 4.28 6.69 11.44
CA GLU A 127 3.35 7.78 11.70
C GLU A 127 1.95 7.32 11.25
N GLU A 128 1.11 6.91 12.21
CA GLU A 128 -0.25 6.45 11.89
C GLU A 128 -1.01 7.52 11.08
N PRO A 129 -1.63 7.17 9.95
CA PRO A 129 -2.36 8.16 9.16
C PRO A 129 -3.62 8.63 9.88
N ASP A 130 -3.92 9.92 9.77
CA ASP A 130 -5.14 10.53 10.31
C ASP A 130 -6.19 10.61 9.19
N GLU A 131 -7.30 9.88 9.33
CA GLU A 131 -8.42 9.86 8.36
C GLU A 131 -9.03 11.25 8.12
N LYS A 132 -8.88 12.21 9.05
CA LYS A 132 -9.38 13.57 8.90
C LYS A 132 -8.49 14.45 8.03
N GLN A 133 -7.19 14.14 8.00
CA GLN A 133 -6.17 14.92 7.28
C GLN A 133 -5.70 14.23 6.00
N GLU A 134 -5.83 12.93 5.95
CA GLU A 134 -5.37 12.10 4.84
C GLU A 134 -6.54 11.27 4.28
N LYS A 135 -6.63 11.13 2.96
CA LYS A 135 -7.58 10.19 2.36
C LYS A 135 -7.14 8.76 2.67
N THR A 136 -7.58 8.24 3.81
CA THR A 136 -7.16 6.94 4.35
C THR A 136 -8.36 6.15 4.85
N ILE A 137 -8.31 4.84 4.69
CA ILE A 137 -9.20 3.87 5.32
C ILE A 137 -8.37 3.11 6.35
N ILE A 138 -8.78 3.13 7.62
CA ILE A 138 -8.15 2.31 8.67
C ILE A 138 -8.92 0.99 8.76
N ALA A 139 -8.25 -0.11 8.43
CA ALA A 139 -8.82 -1.45 8.43
C ALA A 139 -8.15 -2.35 9.46
N SER A 140 -8.93 -3.15 10.17
CA SER A 140 -8.40 -4.13 11.13
C SER A 140 -7.88 -5.36 10.42
N ILE A 141 -6.69 -5.86 10.77
CA ILE A 141 -6.17 -7.11 10.21
C ILE A 141 -6.69 -8.38 10.93
N ILE A 142 -7.65 -8.26 11.86
CA ILE A 142 -8.20 -9.42 12.57
C ILE A 142 -8.95 -10.36 11.62
N PRO A 143 -9.81 -9.90 10.69
CA PRO A 143 -10.49 -10.77 9.76
C PRO A 143 -9.52 -11.53 8.83
N LEU A 144 -10.03 -12.60 8.20
CA LEU A 144 -9.31 -13.25 7.11
C LEU A 144 -9.11 -12.26 5.95
N PRO A 145 -8.00 -12.35 5.19
CA PRO A 145 -7.66 -11.39 4.15
C PRO A 145 -8.76 -11.15 3.09
N ASP A 146 -9.50 -12.20 2.72
CA ASP A 146 -10.57 -12.07 1.72
C ASP A 146 -11.80 -11.34 2.29
N VAL A 147 -12.09 -11.53 3.58
CA VAL A 147 -13.18 -10.81 4.29
C VAL A 147 -12.80 -9.35 4.48
N GLU A 148 -11.58 -9.11 4.93
CA GLU A 148 -11.05 -7.76 5.12
C GLU A 148 -11.04 -6.97 3.80
N ALA A 149 -10.59 -7.60 2.71
CA ALA A 149 -10.58 -6.97 1.40
C ALA A 149 -11.98 -6.53 0.93
N LYS A 150 -13.03 -7.30 1.22
CA LYS A 150 -14.42 -6.92 0.93
C LYS A 150 -14.86 -5.73 1.77
N ILE A 151 -14.60 -5.76 3.09
CA ILE A 151 -14.93 -4.65 4.01
C ILE A 151 -14.28 -3.35 3.54
N ILE A 152 -13.00 -3.39 3.13
CA ILE A 152 -12.27 -2.23 2.63
C ILE A 152 -12.92 -1.69 1.34
N VAL A 153 -13.27 -2.55 0.39
CA VAL A 153 -13.92 -2.13 -0.87
C VAL A 153 -15.29 -1.52 -0.58
N GLU A 154 -16.10 -2.12 0.28
CA GLU A 154 -17.40 -1.58 0.69
C GLU A 154 -17.25 -0.20 1.36
N ASP A 155 -16.27 -0.01 2.25
CA ASP A 155 -16.02 1.28 2.88
C ASP A 155 -15.52 2.33 1.89
N ALA A 156 -14.66 1.94 0.95
CA ALA A 156 -14.20 2.81 -0.12
C ALA A 156 -15.36 3.29 -1.02
N VAL A 157 -16.32 2.42 -1.33
CA VAL A 157 -17.54 2.80 -2.07
C VAL A 157 -18.40 3.74 -1.24
N LYS A 158 -18.65 3.46 0.04
CA LYS A 158 -19.43 4.33 0.95
C LYS A 158 -18.83 5.73 1.07
N ARG A 159 -17.51 5.84 1.07
CA ARG A 159 -16.77 7.12 1.14
C ARG A 159 -16.68 7.83 -0.23
N GLY A 160 -17.19 7.24 -1.30
CA GLY A 160 -17.10 7.78 -2.66
C GLY A 160 -15.71 7.72 -3.27
N TYR A 161 -14.83 6.86 -2.75
CA TYR A 161 -13.49 6.62 -3.31
C TYR A 161 -13.51 5.63 -4.47
N LEU A 162 -14.51 4.75 -4.51
CA LEU A 162 -14.76 3.81 -5.59
C LEU A 162 -16.22 3.94 -6.07
N PRO A 163 -16.50 3.66 -7.35
CA PRO A 163 -17.87 3.63 -7.85
C PRO A 163 -18.66 2.44 -7.26
N SER A 164 -19.98 2.58 -7.20
CA SER A 164 -20.87 1.52 -6.69
C SER A 164 -20.84 0.23 -7.50
N THR A 165 -20.35 0.28 -8.72
CA THR A 165 -20.15 -0.89 -9.61
C THR A 165 -19.02 -1.83 -9.13
N CYS A 166 -18.27 -1.45 -8.09
CA CYS A 166 -17.23 -2.29 -7.50
C CYS A 166 -17.75 -3.27 -6.42
N LEU A 167 -19.08 -3.25 -6.13
CA LEU A 167 -19.74 -4.16 -5.16
C LEU A 167 -20.39 -5.36 -5.89
#